data_38a890d7e32b39ef4b43da16801634c0
#
_entry.id   38a890d7e32b39ef4b43da16801634c0
#
_cell.length_a   1.000
_cell.length_b   1.000
_cell.length_c   1.000
_cell.angle_alpha   90.00
_cell.angle_beta   90.00
_cell.angle_gamma   90.00
#
_symmetry.space_group_name_H-M   'P 1'
#
loop_
_entity.id
_entity.type
_entity.pdbx_description
1 polymer ?
#
loop_
_entity_poly.entity_id
_entity_poly.type
_entity_poly.pdbx_seq_one_letter_code
_entity_poly.pdbx_strand_id
1 'polypeptide(L)'
;MRHTIAAVLIAAAFACAAQAAELKLGGNDTVQSVLAGQKGARVTVRLRSGQEFNGIVRETNARVVQLGALGGKEYFDAVIPLDAVEAVFFRTKE
;
A
#
# COMPACT_ATOMS: atom_id res chain seq x y z
N MET A 1 -46.89 5.76 8.99
CA MET A 1 -46.42 5.74 8.89
C MET A 1 -45.42 5.55 8.62
N ARG A 2 -44.91 5.55 8.58
CA ARG A 2 -44.24 5.36 8.35
C ARG A 2 -43.19 5.64 8.02
N HIS A 3 -42.46 5.85 7.90
CA HIS A 3 -41.53 6.13 7.51
C HIS A 3 -40.47 6.18 8.06
N THR A 4 -39.97 6.32 8.21
CA THR A 4 -39.21 6.43 9.05
C THR A 4 -38.12 5.69 9.00
N ILE A 5 -37.76 5.13 8.35
CA ILE A 5 -36.78 4.39 8.36
C ILE A 5 -35.65 4.64 7.77
N ALA A 6 -35.47 5.29 7.06
CA ALA A 6 -34.41 5.47 6.39
C ALA A 6 -33.16 5.75 6.84
N ALA A 7 -33.00 6.19 7.82
CA ALA A 7 -31.81 6.64 8.18
C ALA A 7 -30.79 5.77 8.40
N VAL A 8 -30.91 4.74 8.42
CA VAL A 8 -29.98 3.99 8.81
C VAL A 8 -28.86 3.72 8.14
N LEU A 9 -28.74 3.80 7.07
CA LEU A 9 -27.65 3.41 6.52
C LEU A 9 -26.48 4.03 6.47
N ILE A 10 -26.29 5.07 6.80
CA ILE A 10 -25.15 5.66 6.67
C ILE A 10 -23.99 5.17 7.26
N ALA A 11 -24.05 4.64 8.27
CA ALA A 11 -22.89 4.36 8.95
C ALA A 11 -21.92 3.52 8.32
N ALA A 12 -22.24 2.79 7.49
CA ALA A 12 -21.30 1.90 7.07
C ALA A 12 -20.16 2.42 6.42
N ALA A 13 -20.18 3.52 6.02
CA ALA A 13 -19.17 3.97 5.24
C ALA A 13 -17.89 4.12 5.82
N PHE A 14 -17.75 4.21 7.00
CA PHE A 14 -16.49 4.43 7.47
C PHE A 14 -15.68 3.32 7.74
N ALA A 15 -16.15 2.24 7.67
CA ALA A 15 -15.39 1.18 8.10
C ALA A 15 -14.15 0.97 7.46
N CYS A 16 -13.94 1.38 6.35
CA CYS A 16 -12.76 1.02 5.78
C CYS A 16 -11.70 1.94 5.89
N ALA A 17 -11.87 2.86 6.60
CA ALA A 17 -10.88 3.78 6.61
C ALA A 17 -9.73 3.29 7.25
N ALA A 18 -8.89 3.60 7.34
CA ALA A 18 -7.80 3.41 8.04
C ALA A 18 -7.40 2.18 8.45
N GLN A 19 -6.94 1.51 7.92
CA GLN A 19 -6.48 0.41 8.38
C GLN A 19 -5.13 0.18 8.34
N ALA A 20 -4.48 -0.12 9.25
CA ALA A 20 -3.14 -0.54 9.22
C ALA A 20 -3.27 -1.97 9.08
N ALA A 21 -2.98 -2.49 8.06
CA ALA A 21 -3.18 -3.84 7.82
C ALA A 21 -2.24 -4.74 8.47
N GLU A 22 -2.63 -5.82 8.92
CA GLU A 22 -1.77 -6.75 9.47
C GLU A 22 -1.39 -7.66 8.39
N LEU A 23 -0.18 -7.93 8.16
CA LEU A 23 0.28 -8.78 7.12
C LEU A 23 0.36 -10.20 7.56
N LYS A 24 -0.22 -11.09 6.76
CA LYS A 24 -0.05 -12.47 7.02
C LYS A 24 0.49 -13.08 5.79
N LEU A 25 1.68 -13.57 5.81
CA LEU A 25 2.30 -14.17 4.66
C LEU A 25 1.88 -15.59 4.46
N GLY A 26 1.58 -15.93 3.25
CA GLY A 26 1.33 -17.31 2.90
C GLY A 26 2.57 -17.89 2.26
N GLY A 27 2.56 -19.14 2.00
CA GLY A 27 3.71 -19.82 1.46
C GLY A 27 4.07 -19.42 0.06
N ASN A 28 3.16 -18.82 -0.66
CA ASN A 28 3.44 -18.44 -2.02
C ASN A 28 3.58 -16.95 -2.22
N ASP A 29 3.73 -16.21 -1.14
CA ASP A 29 3.86 -14.77 -1.31
C ASP A 29 5.21 -14.37 -1.83
N THR A 30 5.22 -13.35 -2.63
CA THR A 30 6.44 -12.79 -3.19
C THR A 30 6.45 -11.31 -2.91
N VAL A 31 7.54 -10.64 -3.18
CA VAL A 31 7.60 -9.20 -3.04
C VAL A 31 6.50 -8.57 -3.87
N GLN A 32 6.25 -9.09 -5.05
CA GLN A 32 5.19 -8.53 -5.86
C GLN A 32 3.84 -8.69 -5.21
N SER A 33 3.52 -9.85 -4.67
CA SER A 33 2.21 -10.06 -4.10
C SER A 33 2.04 -9.22 -2.85
N VAL A 34 3.09 -9.04 -2.08
CA VAL A 34 3.02 -8.22 -0.89
C VAL A 34 2.76 -6.77 -1.29
N LEU A 35 3.47 -6.27 -2.29
CA LEU A 35 3.26 -4.91 -2.72
C LEU A 35 1.88 -4.72 -3.35
N ALA A 36 1.40 -5.72 -4.05
CA ALA A 36 0.07 -5.62 -4.63
C ALA A 36 -0.99 -5.49 -3.54
N GLY A 37 -0.77 -6.14 -2.43
CA GLY A 37 -1.69 -6.03 -1.32
C GLY A 37 -1.60 -4.68 -0.61
N GLN A 38 -0.56 -3.91 -0.88
CA GLN A 38 -0.40 -2.61 -0.28
C GLN A 38 -0.76 -1.48 -1.23
N LYS A 39 -1.41 -1.77 -2.34
CA LYS A 39 -1.77 -0.76 -3.30
C LYS A 39 -2.59 0.32 -2.62
N GLY A 40 -2.26 1.54 -2.81
CA GLY A 40 -2.90 2.67 -2.16
C GLY A 40 -2.30 3.04 -0.82
N ALA A 41 -1.42 2.23 -0.30
CA ALA A 41 -0.82 2.50 1.00
C ALA A 41 0.61 2.98 0.84
N ARG A 42 1.10 3.64 1.83
CA ARG A 42 2.47 4.16 1.80
C ARG A 42 3.42 3.11 2.34
N VAL A 43 4.49 2.88 1.62
CA VAL A 43 5.52 1.92 2.03
C VAL A 43 6.88 2.56 1.87
N THR A 44 7.88 1.96 2.47
CA THR A 44 9.27 2.30 2.22
C THR A 44 9.94 1.09 1.59
N VAL A 45 10.61 1.30 0.50
CA VAL A 45 11.29 0.23 -0.19
C VAL A 45 12.77 0.49 -0.11
N ARG A 46 13.55 -0.49 0.34
CA ARG A 46 15.00 -0.37 0.37
C ARG A 46 15.58 -1.19 -0.77
N LEU A 47 16.47 -0.59 -1.51
CA LEU A 47 17.12 -1.27 -2.59
C LEU A 47 18.42 -1.91 -2.13
N ARG A 48 18.92 -2.83 -2.91
CA ARG A 48 20.17 -3.47 -2.57
C ARG A 48 21.31 -2.49 -2.47
N SER A 49 21.18 -1.34 -3.10
CA SER A 49 22.22 -0.32 -3.01
C SER A 49 22.16 0.41 -1.67
N GLY A 50 21.16 0.17 -0.88
CA GLY A 50 21.00 0.86 0.38
C GLY A 50 20.09 2.07 0.30
N GLN A 51 19.71 2.47 -0.90
CA GLN A 51 18.87 3.61 -1.06
C GLN A 51 17.45 3.27 -0.69
N GLU A 52 16.71 4.20 -0.14
CA GLU A 52 15.33 3.96 0.26
C GLU A 52 14.39 4.94 -0.40
N PHE A 53 13.23 4.45 -0.79
CA PHE A 53 12.19 5.29 -1.35
C PHE A 53 10.92 5.09 -0.54
N ASN A 54 10.28 6.19 -0.18
CA ASN A 54 9.03 6.13 0.54
C ASN A 54 7.94 6.68 -0.37
N GLY A 55 6.89 5.94 -0.57
CA GLY A 55 5.82 6.41 -1.44
C GLY A 55 4.59 5.53 -1.35
N ILE A 56 3.57 5.91 -2.10
CA ILE A 56 2.32 5.17 -2.13
C ILE A 56 2.38 4.20 -3.29
N VAL A 57 2.06 2.95 -3.02
CA VAL A 57 2.07 1.95 -4.08
C VAL A 57 0.95 2.26 -5.05
N ARG A 58 1.31 2.54 -6.29
CA ARG A 58 0.32 2.82 -7.32
C ARG A 58 -0.02 1.57 -8.10
N GLU A 59 0.98 0.91 -8.58
CA GLU A 59 0.81 -0.30 -9.35
C GLU A 59 2.03 -1.18 -9.21
N THR A 60 1.87 -2.46 -9.45
CA THR A 60 3.00 -3.35 -9.46
C THR A 60 2.71 -4.51 -10.41
N ASN A 61 3.73 -5.08 -10.97
CA ASN A 61 3.57 -6.25 -11.81
C ASN A 61 4.73 -7.19 -11.50
N ALA A 62 4.98 -8.16 -12.33
CA ALA A 62 5.98 -9.16 -12.05
C ALA A 62 7.39 -8.59 -12.06
N ARG A 63 7.59 -7.41 -12.61
CA ARG A 63 8.93 -6.88 -12.73
C ARG A 63 9.20 -5.62 -11.98
N VAL A 64 8.22 -4.76 -11.78
CA VAL A 64 8.46 -3.44 -11.22
C VAL A 64 7.35 -3.05 -10.27
N VAL A 65 7.62 -2.04 -9.46
CA VAL A 65 6.60 -1.40 -8.66
C VAL A 65 6.67 0.09 -8.92
N GLN A 66 5.52 0.74 -8.99
CA GLN A 66 5.46 2.18 -9.15
C GLN A 66 5.04 2.78 -7.83
N LEU A 67 5.85 3.68 -7.31
CA LEU A 67 5.54 4.41 -6.09
C LEU A 67 5.28 5.87 -6.46
N GLY A 68 4.23 6.45 -5.91
CA GLY A 68 3.93 7.83 -6.15
C GLY A 68 3.97 8.63 -4.88
N ALA A 69 3.81 9.91 -4.99
CA ALA A 69 3.84 10.82 -3.86
C ALA A 69 5.07 10.57 -3.00
N LEU A 70 6.22 10.53 -3.61
CA LEU A 70 7.44 10.14 -2.93
C LEU A 70 7.77 11.10 -1.81
N GLY A 71 8.26 10.57 -0.72
CA GLY A 71 8.64 11.39 0.40
C GLY A 71 9.72 12.37 -0.01
N GLY A 72 9.45 13.65 0.16
CA GLY A 72 10.39 14.66 -0.25
C GLY A 72 10.32 15.02 -1.71
N LYS A 73 9.54 14.32 -2.51
CA LYS A 73 9.40 14.61 -3.92
C LYS A 73 8.00 14.27 -4.34
N GLU A 74 7.04 14.99 -3.80
CA GLU A 74 5.64 14.61 -3.96
C GLU A 74 5.12 14.62 -5.37
N TYR A 75 5.77 15.34 -6.25
CA TYR A 75 5.30 15.37 -7.61
C TYR A 75 5.97 14.33 -8.50
N PHE A 76 6.74 13.44 -7.90
CA PHE A 76 7.43 12.43 -8.69
C PHE A 76 6.95 11.05 -8.35
N ASP A 77 6.96 10.19 -9.36
CA ASP A 77 6.74 8.77 -9.13
C ASP A 77 8.05 8.05 -9.43
N ALA A 78 8.26 6.94 -8.81
CA ALA A 78 9.43 6.11 -9.08
C ALA A 78 8.98 4.75 -9.55
N VAL A 79 9.64 4.22 -10.54
CA VAL A 79 9.40 2.86 -10.98
C VAL A 79 10.65 2.07 -10.61
N ILE A 80 10.48 1.06 -9.79
CA ILE A 80 11.61 0.36 -9.21
C ILE A 80 11.56 -1.10 -9.60
N PRO A 81 12.64 -1.64 -10.13
CA PRO A 81 12.67 -3.05 -10.48
C PRO A 81 12.56 -3.90 -9.22
N LEU A 82 11.73 -4.90 -9.24
CA LEU A 82 11.56 -5.71 -8.06
C LEU A 82 12.81 -6.49 -7.70
N ASP A 83 13.62 -6.85 -8.65
CA ASP A 83 14.83 -7.57 -8.31
C ASP A 83 15.88 -6.67 -7.67
N ALA A 84 15.70 -5.38 -7.65
CA ALA A 84 16.60 -4.50 -6.94
C ALA A 84 16.13 -4.26 -5.52
N VAL A 85 14.97 -4.76 -5.13
CA VAL A 85 14.40 -4.50 -3.83
C VAL A 85 14.96 -5.47 -2.82
N GLU A 86 15.50 -4.93 -1.74
CA GLU A 86 16.01 -5.76 -0.69
C GLU A 86 14.98 -5.93 0.40
N ALA A 87 14.21 -4.94 0.70
CA ALA A 87 13.24 -5.00 1.79
C ALA A 87 12.11 -4.02 1.55
N VAL A 88 10.94 -4.34 2.08
CA VAL A 88 9.79 -3.46 2.02
C VAL A 88 9.31 -3.25 3.44
N PHE A 89 9.13 -2.00 3.83
CA PHE A 89 8.65 -1.67 5.15
C PHE A 89 7.29 -1.06 5.05
N PHE A 90 6.36 -1.48 5.86
CA PHE A 90 5.05 -0.86 5.86
C PHE A 90 4.47 -0.90 7.26
N ARG A 91 3.56 0.02 7.53
CA ARG A 91 3.05 0.17 8.85
C ARG A 91 2.02 -0.91 9.12
N THR A 92 2.12 -1.60 10.19
CA THR A 92 1.14 -2.61 10.56
C THR A 92 0.35 -2.19 11.77
N LYS A 93 0.67 -1.04 12.44
CA LYS A 93 -0.04 -0.63 13.53
C LYS A 93 -0.08 0.80 13.61
N GLU A 94 -1.06 1.37 14.20
CA GLU A 94 -1.12 2.76 14.32
C GLU A 94 -0.38 3.26 15.39
#